data_d3a9eaad430a148b044bb5c275a6340b
#
_entry.id   d3a9eaad430a148b044bb5c275a6340b
#
_cell.length_a   1.000
_cell.length_b   1.000
_cell.length_c   1.000
_cell.angle_alpha   90.00
_cell.angle_beta   90.00
_cell.angle_gamma   90.00
#
_symmetry.space_group_name_H-M   'P 1'
#
loop_
_entity.id
_entity.type
_entity.pdbx_description
1 polymer ?
#
loop_
_entity_poly.entity_id
_entity_poly.type
_entity_poly.pdbx_seq_one_letter_code
_entity_poly.pdbx_strand_id
1 'polypeptide(L)'
;MKPVDANMDALKQCLRKYREEYGIPGIAAVILRSDSILDIDVDGLRKLGAQDSIQLDDKFHIGSNTKALTGFVAGMLVEKGLIDWDSRIIDVFTEYAQLIRDVYRDKTLKDLMSHRARIMPFTSGAEFAQLPEFQGDNVEQRNAFVGWLLQQEPVDIDMVSGYTYSNAGYGIAAAMLQKVSGKSWEQLVEDELFETLGIAGTFGWPGYADENQPWGHYYETDSERVFPHDPRDEYQLSKICNAAGDISLSIRDYAKFLQINLIGLHGKDTILTAATYQFLHPCIDSAMQYAIGWGLREHEGYKVSRHNGSAGTFYCTALVFRDIDLALGVMMNGVTPEAEKAIALLRERILAPYME
;
A
#
# COMPACT_ATOMS: atom_id res chain seq x y z
N MET A 1 26.79 -0.14 25.01
CA MET A 1 26.74 0.47 23.67
C MET A 1 28.01 0.00 22.92
N LYS A 2 27.87 -0.95 22.00
CA LYS A 2 28.94 -1.26 21.05
C LYS A 2 28.87 -0.22 19.93
N PRO A 3 30.00 0.24 19.38
CA PRO A 3 30.01 1.25 18.33
C PRO A 3 29.36 0.70 17.06
N VAL A 4 28.46 1.49 16.47
CA VAL A 4 27.82 1.27 15.16
C VAL A 4 28.80 1.63 14.04
N ASP A 5 29.98 1.01 14.05
CA ASP A 5 30.97 1.09 12.96
C ASP A 5 31.14 -0.26 12.28
N ALA A 6 30.03 -0.98 12.12
CA ALA A 6 30.05 -2.24 11.40
C ALA A 6 29.31 -2.08 10.07
N ASN A 7 30.05 -1.65 9.06
CA ASN A 7 29.82 -1.97 7.67
C ASN A 7 28.67 -1.24 6.96
N MET A 8 28.90 0.00 6.54
CA MET A 8 28.02 0.73 5.60
C MET A 8 27.71 -0.07 4.30
N ASP A 9 28.42 -1.17 4.04
CA ASP A 9 28.15 -2.07 2.91
C ASP A 9 27.27 -3.29 3.24
N ALA A 10 26.85 -3.46 4.52
CA ALA A 10 26.19 -4.70 4.92
C ALA A 10 24.79 -4.85 4.29
N LEU A 11 23.98 -3.79 4.27
CA LEU A 11 22.67 -3.81 3.63
C LEU A 11 22.81 -4.02 2.13
N LYS A 12 23.68 -3.25 1.46
CA LYS A 12 23.93 -3.37 0.03
C LYS A 12 24.38 -4.75 -0.40
N GLN A 13 25.32 -5.35 0.34
CA GLN A 13 25.76 -6.73 0.09
C GLN A 13 24.63 -7.74 0.28
N CYS A 14 23.80 -7.53 1.29
CA CYS A 14 22.62 -8.34 1.54
C CYS A 14 21.62 -8.22 0.37
N LEU A 15 21.29 -7.02 -0.05
CA LEU A 15 20.40 -6.77 -1.19
C LEU A 15 20.92 -7.43 -2.47
N ARG A 16 22.21 -7.23 -2.79
CA ARG A 16 22.86 -7.84 -3.96
C ARG A 16 22.76 -9.35 -3.93
N LYS A 17 23.10 -9.98 -2.79
CA LYS A 17 23.04 -11.43 -2.65
C LYS A 17 21.64 -11.97 -2.96
N TYR A 18 20.61 -11.43 -2.30
CA TYR A 18 19.25 -11.92 -2.50
C TYR A 18 18.71 -11.59 -3.90
N ARG A 19 19.06 -10.43 -4.44
CA ARG A 19 18.70 -10.06 -5.81
C ARG A 19 19.24 -11.06 -6.84
N GLU A 20 20.53 -11.42 -6.72
CA GLU A 20 21.19 -12.37 -7.63
C GLU A 20 20.68 -13.80 -7.43
N GLU A 21 20.52 -14.25 -6.19
CA GLU A 21 20.07 -15.60 -5.85
C GLU A 21 18.65 -15.88 -6.36
N TYR A 22 17.76 -14.87 -6.33
CA TYR A 22 16.35 -15.02 -6.68
C TYR A 22 15.96 -14.36 -8.01
N GLY A 23 16.93 -13.90 -8.79
CA GLY A 23 16.70 -13.34 -10.12
C GLY A 23 15.88 -12.05 -10.13
N ILE A 24 15.96 -11.25 -9.07
CA ILE A 24 15.24 -9.97 -8.94
C ILE A 24 15.99 -8.91 -9.73
N PRO A 25 15.34 -8.14 -10.65
CA PRO A 25 16.02 -7.14 -11.46
C PRO A 25 16.62 -5.99 -10.66
N GLY A 26 15.83 -5.42 -9.73
CA GLY A 26 16.23 -4.31 -8.86
C GLY A 26 15.51 -4.35 -7.54
N ILE A 27 16.18 -3.91 -6.48
CA ILE A 27 15.71 -3.97 -5.11
C ILE A 27 16.13 -2.72 -4.34
N ALA A 28 15.28 -2.27 -3.42
CA ALA A 28 15.54 -1.19 -2.48
C ALA A 28 15.08 -1.60 -1.08
N ALA A 29 15.80 -1.19 -0.04
CA ALA A 29 15.34 -1.38 1.33
C ALA A 29 15.74 -0.20 2.24
N VAL A 30 14.94 -0.02 3.29
CA VAL A 30 15.21 0.91 4.38
C VAL A 30 14.86 0.26 5.71
N ILE A 31 15.71 0.43 6.71
CA ILE A 31 15.43 0.12 8.10
C ILE A 31 15.62 1.39 8.93
N LEU A 32 14.67 1.69 9.82
CA LEU A 32 14.61 2.95 10.52
C LEU A 32 14.01 2.83 11.93
N ARG A 33 14.29 3.82 12.75
CA ARG A 33 13.64 4.13 14.02
C ARG A 33 12.79 5.39 13.91
N SER A 34 12.05 5.70 14.95
CA SER A 34 11.25 6.93 15.01
C SER A 34 12.10 8.21 14.90
N ASP A 35 13.39 8.17 15.27
CA ASP A 35 14.31 9.32 15.29
C ASP A 35 15.36 9.30 14.16
N SER A 36 15.56 8.16 13.48
CA SER A 36 16.70 8.01 12.53
C SER A 36 16.48 6.90 11.50
N ILE A 37 17.05 7.07 10.32
CA ILE A 37 17.27 5.98 9.37
C ILE A 37 18.52 5.24 9.81
N LEU A 38 18.40 3.94 10.08
CA LEU A 38 19.50 3.09 10.50
C LEU A 38 20.34 2.65 9.30
N ASP A 39 19.68 2.25 8.19
CA ASP A 39 20.32 1.95 6.92
C ASP A 39 19.31 2.08 5.77
N ILE A 40 19.81 2.45 4.59
CA ILE A 40 19.02 2.57 3.36
C ILE A 40 19.91 2.34 2.14
N ASP A 41 19.56 1.38 1.30
CA ASP A 41 20.34 1.09 0.09
C ASP A 41 19.48 0.47 -1.03
N VAL A 42 20.11 0.39 -2.21
CA VAL A 42 19.53 -0.15 -3.44
C VAL A 42 20.54 -0.99 -4.20
N ASP A 43 20.10 -1.98 -4.97
CA ASP A 43 20.94 -2.74 -5.89
C ASP A 43 20.16 -3.20 -7.13
N GLY A 44 20.83 -3.33 -8.27
CA GLY A 44 20.29 -3.85 -9.52
C GLY A 44 19.99 -2.81 -10.58
N LEU A 45 19.11 -3.16 -11.51
CA LEU A 45 18.85 -2.39 -12.74
C LEU A 45 17.42 -1.84 -12.76
N ARG A 46 17.26 -0.64 -13.31
CA ARG A 46 15.94 -0.06 -13.61
C ARG A 46 15.15 -0.94 -14.58
N LYS A 47 15.84 -1.55 -15.56
CA LYS A 47 15.24 -2.41 -16.58
C LYS A 47 16.24 -3.51 -16.99
N LEU A 48 15.80 -4.75 -17.04
CA LEU A 48 16.61 -5.84 -17.59
C LEU A 48 16.98 -5.56 -19.06
N GLY A 49 18.24 -5.79 -19.38
CA GLY A 49 18.80 -5.50 -20.73
C GLY A 49 19.26 -4.06 -20.93
N ALA A 50 19.02 -3.14 -19.99
CA ALA A 50 19.60 -1.80 -19.94
C ALA A 50 20.86 -1.77 -19.04
N GLN A 51 21.53 -0.60 -18.98
CA GLN A 51 22.73 -0.39 -18.15
C GLN A 51 22.45 0.47 -16.91
N ASP A 52 21.25 1.06 -16.84
CA ASP A 52 20.90 2.03 -15.80
C ASP A 52 20.61 1.32 -14.47
N SER A 53 21.43 1.63 -13.48
CA SER A 53 21.29 1.10 -12.13
C SER A 53 20.18 1.82 -11.37
N ILE A 54 19.50 1.10 -10.47
CA ILE A 54 18.56 1.66 -9.50
C ILE A 54 19.25 2.71 -8.63
N GLN A 55 18.55 3.79 -8.36
CA GLN A 55 18.94 4.89 -7.47
C GLN A 55 17.97 5.01 -6.28
N LEU A 56 18.42 5.65 -5.19
CA LEU A 56 17.60 5.82 -3.98
C LEU A 56 16.33 6.66 -4.21
N ASP A 57 16.32 7.52 -5.22
CA ASP A 57 15.18 8.37 -5.57
C ASP A 57 14.30 7.77 -6.69
N ASP A 58 14.67 6.58 -7.17
CA ASP A 58 13.84 5.85 -8.13
C ASP A 58 12.55 5.35 -7.48
N LYS A 59 11.44 5.51 -8.21
CA LYS A 59 10.13 5.12 -7.73
C LYS A 59 9.85 3.65 -8.03
N PHE A 60 9.23 3.00 -7.08
CA PHE A 60 8.68 1.65 -7.20
C PHE A 60 7.18 1.72 -6.97
N HIS A 61 6.42 0.98 -7.77
CA HIS A 61 5.00 0.85 -7.53
C HIS A 61 4.77 0.02 -6.26
N ILE A 62 4.14 0.62 -5.25
CA ILE A 62 4.00 0.01 -3.92
C ILE A 62 2.79 -0.92 -3.80
N GLY A 63 1.99 -1.04 -4.86
CA GLY A 63 0.81 -1.89 -4.87
C GLY A 63 -0.10 -1.59 -3.69
N SER A 64 -0.61 -2.63 -3.06
CA SER A 64 -1.58 -2.51 -1.95
C SER A 64 -1.06 -1.81 -0.68
N ASN A 65 0.24 -1.47 -0.57
CA ASN A 65 0.70 -0.54 0.46
C ASN A 65 0.07 0.86 0.31
N THR A 66 -0.43 1.21 -0.88
CA THR A 66 -1.28 2.39 -1.13
C THR A 66 -2.45 2.49 -0.15
N LYS A 67 -3.00 1.36 0.32
CA LYS A 67 -4.11 1.34 1.28
C LYS A 67 -3.78 2.03 2.60
N ALA A 68 -2.55 1.89 3.08
CA ALA A 68 -2.11 2.58 4.29
C ALA A 68 -2.04 4.10 4.08
N LEU A 69 -1.59 4.53 2.89
CA LEU A 69 -1.54 5.94 2.52
C LEU A 69 -2.95 6.53 2.35
N THR A 70 -3.86 5.78 1.70
CA THR A 70 -5.28 6.17 1.61
C THR A 70 -5.93 6.25 2.99
N GLY A 71 -5.58 5.32 3.90
CA GLY A 71 -6.02 5.35 5.30
C GLY A 71 -5.54 6.58 6.05
N PHE A 72 -4.30 6.99 5.81
CA PHE A 72 -3.75 8.22 6.36
C PHE A 72 -4.51 9.46 5.89
N VAL A 73 -4.77 9.56 4.58
CA VAL A 73 -5.59 10.65 4.00
C VAL A 73 -7.00 10.67 4.60
N ALA A 74 -7.63 9.50 4.77
CA ALA A 74 -8.93 9.40 5.46
C ALA A 74 -8.83 9.94 6.90
N GLY A 75 -7.77 9.59 7.64
CA GLY A 75 -7.50 10.11 8.97
C GLY A 75 -7.40 11.63 9.01
N MET A 76 -6.73 12.25 8.02
CA MET A 76 -6.65 13.71 7.87
C MET A 76 -8.04 14.35 7.72
N LEU A 77 -8.91 13.76 6.89
CA LEU A 77 -10.26 14.28 6.66
C LEU A 77 -11.14 14.07 7.89
N VAL A 78 -10.96 12.98 8.63
CA VAL A 78 -11.66 12.73 9.90
C VAL A 78 -11.26 13.77 10.95
N GLU A 79 -9.96 14.04 11.13
CA GLU A 79 -9.48 15.06 12.08
C GLU A 79 -9.93 16.49 11.69
N LYS A 80 -10.11 16.74 10.39
CA LYS A 80 -10.71 18.00 9.88
C LYS A 80 -12.23 18.06 10.07
N GLY A 81 -12.87 16.98 10.53
CA GLY A 81 -14.34 16.91 10.73
C GLY A 81 -15.15 16.90 9.43
N LEU A 82 -14.54 16.54 8.31
CA LEU A 82 -15.23 16.44 7.01
C LEU A 82 -15.98 15.11 6.84
N ILE A 83 -15.53 14.07 7.52
CA ILE A 83 -16.16 12.74 7.56
C ILE A 83 -15.84 12.10 8.91
N ASP A 84 -16.57 11.04 9.27
CA ASP A 84 -16.31 10.23 10.46
C ASP A 84 -16.05 8.77 10.06
N TRP A 85 -15.32 8.03 10.89
CA TRP A 85 -15.09 6.59 10.65
C TRP A 85 -16.40 5.79 10.61
N ASP A 86 -17.40 6.24 11.33
CA ASP A 86 -18.73 5.64 11.38
C ASP A 86 -19.72 6.27 10.37
N SER A 87 -19.25 7.18 9.49
CA SER A 87 -20.06 7.70 8.37
C SER A 87 -20.48 6.56 7.45
N ARG A 88 -21.78 6.38 7.27
CA ARG A 88 -22.33 5.30 6.45
C ARG A 88 -22.30 5.68 4.97
N ILE A 89 -22.15 4.67 4.12
CA ILE A 89 -22.15 4.84 2.66
C ILE A 89 -23.43 5.56 2.21
N ILE A 90 -24.59 5.16 2.76
CA ILE A 90 -25.90 5.71 2.40
C ILE A 90 -26.07 7.19 2.79
N ASP A 91 -25.37 7.65 3.83
CA ASP A 91 -25.46 9.05 4.27
C ASP A 91 -24.60 9.96 3.36
N VAL A 92 -23.55 9.42 2.75
CA VAL A 92 -22.69 10.13 1.79
C VAL A 92 -23.27 10.09 0.38
N PHE A 93 -23.82 8.96 -0.04
CA PHE A 93 -24.42 8.73 -1.36
C PHE A 93 -25.93 8.62 -1.29
N THR A 94 -26.60 9.69 -0.89
CA THR A 94 -28.06 9.74 -0.73
C THR A 94 -28.82 9.47 -2.03
N GLU A 95 -28.22 9.77 -3.19
CA GLU A 95 -28.75 9.49 -4.52
C GLU A 95 -28.93 8.00 -4.81
N TYR A 96 -28.17 7.14 -4.15
CA TYR A 96 -28.27 5.68 -4.31
C TYR A 96 -29.16 5.02 -3.25
N ALA A 97 -29.77 5.78 -2.35
CA ALA A 97 -30.53 5.25 -1.21
C ALA A 97 -31.64 4.26 -1.57
N GLN A 98 -32.21 4.38 -2.78
CA GLN A 98 -33.25 3.48 -3.28
C GLN A 98 -32.71 2.25 -4.02
N LEU A 99 -31.42 2.27 -4.37
CA LEU A 99 -30.75 1.23 -5.16
C LEU A 99 -29.87 0.31 -4.31
N ILE A 100 -29.38 0.83 -3.19
CA ILE A 100 -28.46 0.11 -2.30
C ILE A 100 -29.17 -1.07 -1.63
N ARG A 101 -28.51 -2.24 -1.65
CA ARG A 101 -29.01 -3.42 -0.92
C ARG A 101 -28.98 -3.19 0.59
N ASP A 102 -29.91 -3.80 1.31
CA ASP A 102 -30.04 -3.63 2.76
C ASP A 102 -28.79 -3.96 3.52
N VAL A 103 -28.02 -4.96 3.08
CA VAL A 103 -26.75 -5.39 3.70
C VAL A 103 -25.66 -4.30 3.71
N TYR A 104 -25.75 -3.31 2.84
CA TYR A 104 -24.76 -2.23 2.73
C TYR A 104 -25.22 -0.92 3.40
N ARG A 105 -26.49 -0.81 3.85
CA ARG A 105 -27.06 0.43 4.37
C ARG A 105 -26.40 0.95 5.64
N ASP A 106 -25.95 0.04 6.48
CA ASP A 106 -25.27 0.34 7.74
C ASP A 106 -23.74 0.30 7.64
N LYS A 107 -23.19 0.00 6.45
CA LYS A 107 -21.75 -0.08 6.26
C LYS A 107 -21.09 1.29 6.26
N THR A 108 -19.99 1.39 6.99
CA THR A 108 -19.29 2.62 7.30
C THR A 108 -17.96 2.73 6.54
N LEU A 109 -17.34 3.91 6.57
CA LEU A 109 -15.99 4.13 6.07
C LEU A 109 -14.99 3.14 6.70
N LYS A 110 -15.09 2.93 8.03
CA LYS A 110 -14.27 1.95 8.76
C LYS A 110 -14.48 0.53 8.26
N ASP A 111 -15.74 0.12 8.02
CA ASP A 111 -16.03 -1.23 7.50
C ASP A 111 -15.41 -1.46 6.11
N LEU A 112 -15.48 -0.46 5.24
CA LEU A 112 -14.85 -0.50 3.91
C LEU A 112 -13.34 -0.68 4.01
N MET A 113 -12.68 0.19 4.77
CA MET A 113 -11.21 0.23 4.84
C MET A 113 -10.62 -0.89 5.70
N SER A 114 -11.42 -1.51 6.58
CA SER A 114 -11.04 -2.71 7.33
C SER A 114 -11.52 -4.02 6.70
N HIS A 115 -12.05 -3.97 5.47
CA HIS A 115 -12.51 -5.14 4.71
C HIS A 115 -13.69 -5.91 5.33
N ARG A 116 -14.57 -5.22 6.09
CA ARG A 116 -15.74 -5.80 6.76
C ARG A 116 -17.08 -5.40 6.16
N ALA A 117 -17.05 -4.66 5.05
CA ALA A 117 -18.28 -4.20 4.39
C ALA A 117 -18.96 -5.26 3.51
N ARG A 118 -18.38 -6.45 3.38
CA ARG A 118 -18.89 -7.55 2.51
C ARG A 118 -18.89 -7.18 1.01
N ILE A 119 -18.03 -6.25 0.63
CA ILE A 119 -17.87 -5.78 -0.74
C ILE A 119 -17.06 -6.79 -1.54
N MET A 120 -17.47 -7.04 -2.79
CA MET A 120 -16.77 -7.89 -3.75
C MET A 120 -15.26 -7.54 -3.81
N PRO A 121 -14.35 -8.53 -3.85
CA PRO A 121 -12.90 -8.33 -3.67
C PRO A 121 -12.23 -7.44 -4.71
N PHE A 122 -12.52 -7.65 -6.00
CA PHE A 122 -11.79 -7.00 -7.11
C PHE A 122 -10.26 -7.20 -6.99
N THR A 123 -9.88 -8.45 -6.79
CA THR A 123 -8.47 -8.89 -6.67
C THR A 123 -8.02 -9.71 -7.87
N SER A 124 -8.94 -10.09 -8.75
CA SER A 124 -8.69 -10.91 -9.95
C SER A 124 -9.27 -10.28 -11.22
N GLY A 125 -8.71 -10.66 -12.37
CA GLY A 125 -9.19 -10.20 -13.68
C GLY A 125 -10.65 -10.60 -13.97
N ALA A 126 -11.13 -11.72 -13.40
CA ALA A 126 -12.50 -12.19 -13.61
C ALA A 126 -13.56 -11.22 -13.06
N GLU A 127 -13.25 -10.53 -11.96
CA GLU A 127 -14.14 -9.52 -11.37
C GLU A 127 -14.18 -8.26 -12.22
N PHE A 128 -13.01 -7.82 -12.72
CA PHE A 128 -12.92 -6.66 -13.61
C PHE A 128 -13.62 -6.90 -14.96
N ALA A 129 -13.63 -8.13 -15.46
CA ALA A 129 -14.32 -8.48 -16.70
C ALA A 129 -15.86 -8.32 -16.62
N GLN A 130 -16.43 -8.21 -15.43
CA GLN A 130 -17.87 -8.03 -15.20
C GLN A 130 -18.25 -6.53 -15.10
N LEU A 131 -17.29 -5.63 -15.09
CA LEU A 131 -17.55 -4.20 -14.97
C LEU A 131 -18.23 -3.66 -16.22
N PRO A 132 -19.29 -2.85 -16.07
CA PRO A 132 -19.76 -2.02 -17.16
C PRO A 132 -18.72 -0.94 -17.49
N GLU A 133 -18.80 -0.39 -18.66
CA GLU A 133 -18.02 0.78 -19.03
C GLU A 133 -18.59 2.01 -18.32
N PHE A 134 -17.77 2.65 -17.50
CA PHE A 134 -18.12 3.92 -16.84
C PHE A 134 -17.56 5.09 -17.65
N GLN A 135 -18.38 6.11 -17.86
CA GLN A 135 -18.00 7.30 -18.60
C GLN A 135 -17.56 8.44 -17.67
N GLY A 136 -16.85 9.43 -18.23
CA GLY A 136 -16.44 10.63 -17.51
C GLY A 136 -15.01 10.54 -16.95
N ASP A 137 -14.69 11.49 -16.08
CA ASP A 137 -13.39 11.53 -15.41
C ASP A 137 -13.29 10.48 -14.26
N ASN A 138 -12.13 10.42 -13.59
CA ASN A 138 -11.89 9.45 -12.52
C ASN A 138 -12.91 9.58 -11.36
N VAL A 139 -13.37 10.79 -11.05
CA VAL A 139 -14.35 11.04 -9.98
C VAL A 139 -15.72 10.52 -10.39
N GLU A 140 -16.14 10.83 -11.60
CA GLU A 140 -17.43 10.38 -12.16
C GLU A 140 -17.47 8.86 -12.29
N GLN A 141 -16.41 8.24 -12.81
CA GLN A 141 -16.29 6.78 -12.93
C GLN A 141 -16.37 6.08 -11.56
N ARG A 142 -15.67 6.59 -10.52
CA ARG A 142 -15.76 6.03 -9.15
C ARG A 142 -17.16 6.19 -8.57
N ASN A 143 -17.82 7.33 -8.76
CA ASN A 143 -19.19 7.53 -8.30
C ASN A 143 -20.16 6.55 -8.98
N ALA A 144 -20.07 6.37 -10.30
CA ALA A 144 -20.88 5.41 -11.05
C ALA A 144 -20.61 3.98 -10.59
N PHE A 145 -19.34 3.64 -10.34
CA PHE A 145 -18.94 2.34 -9.79
C PHE A 145 -19.57 2.07 -8.42
N VAL A 146 -19.61 3.05 -7.53
CA VAL A 146 -20.31 2.92 -6.22
C VAL A 146 -21.76 2.53 -6.44
N GLY A 147 -22.49 3.27 -7.31
CA GLY A 147 -23.89 2.99 -7.62
C GLY A 147 -24.11 1.60 -8.19
N TRP A 148 -23.23 1.12 -9.05
CA TRP A 148 -23.30 -0.23 -9.61
C TRP A 148 -22.97 -1.31 -8.56
N LEU A 149 -21.87 -1.12 -7.78
CA LEU A 149 -21.37 -2.12 -6.84
C LEU A 149 -22.32 -2.38 -5.68
N LEU A 150 -22.99 -1.33 -5.19
CA LEU A 150 -23.94 -1.44 -4.07
C LEU A 150 -25.24 -2.18 -4.42
N GLN A 151 -25.44 -2.54 -5.69
CA GLN A 151 -26.51 -3.40 -6.17
C GLN A 151 -26.09 -4.86 -6.32
N GLN A 152 -24.77 -5.17 -6.24
CA GLN A 152 -24.26 -6.53 -6.40
C GLN A 152 -24.50 -7.37 -5.14
N GLU A 153 -24.42 -8.70 -5.29
CA GLU A 153 -24.51 -9.59 -4.13
C GLU A 153 -23.34 -9.40 -3.17
N PRO A 154 -23.58 -9.42 -1.86
CA PRO A 154 -22.52 -9.36 -0.88
C PRO A 154 -21.68 -10.64 -0.88
N VAL A 155 -20.41 -10.52 -0.55
CA VAL A 155 -19.54 -11.66 -0.26
C VAL A 155 -19.62 -12.03 1.22
N ASP A 156 -19.32 -13.28 1.53
CA ASP A 156 -19.22 -13.72 2.92
C ASP A 156 -17.92 -13.25 3.55
N ILE A 157 -17.98 -12.96 4.84
CA ILE A 157 -16.78 -12.68 5.64
C ILE A 157 -16.04 -14.00 5.87
N ASP A 158 -14.74 -14.02 5.59
CA ASP A 158 -13.90 -15.14 5.95
C ASP A 158 -13.88 -15.34 7.49
N MET A 159 -14.34 -16.50 7.94
CA MET A 159 -14.54 -16.78 9.36
C MET A 159 -13.24 -16.95 10.15
N VAL A 160 -12.12 -17.19 9.48
CA VAL A 160 -10.80 -17.35 10.11
C VAL A 160 -10.14 -16.00 10.34
N SER A 161 -10.11 -15.17 9.31
CA SER A 161 -9.50 -13.82 9.40
C SER A 161 -10.45 -12.76 9.98
N GLY A 162 -11.77 -13.00 9.92
CA GLY A 162 -12.80 -12.03 10.34
C GLY A 162 -12.97 -10.86 9.36
N TYR A 163 -12.42 -10.97 8.13
CA TYR A 163 -12.59 -9.98 7.06
C TYR A 163 -12.46 -10.64 5.68
N THR A 164 -12.97 -9.99 4.64
CA THR A 164 -12.78 -10.41 3.24
C THR A 164 -12.13 -9.26 2.47
N TYR A 165 -10.88 -9.45 2.11
CA TYR A 165 -10.06 -8.41 1.46
C TYR A 165 -10.70 -7.90 0.17
N SER A 166 -10.81 -6.56 0.03
CA SER A 166 -11.47 -5.94 -1.11
C SER A 166 -10.77 -4.66 -1.57
N ASN A 167 -10.30 -4.64 -2.81
CA ASN A 167 -9.82 -3.41 -3.47
C ASN A 167 -10.99 -2.46 -3.75
N ALA A 168 -12.15 -3.01 -4.12
CA ALA A 168 -13.36 -2.23 -4.38
C ALA A 168 -13.85 -1.48 -3.13
N GLY A 169 -13.66 -2.05 -1.93
CA GLY A 169 -13.94 -1.35 -0.68
C GLY A 169 -13.16 -0.03 -0.55
N TYR A 170 -11.89 -0.01 -0.95
CA TYR A 170 -11.07 1.21 -1.01
C TYR A 170 -11.50 2.15 -2.14
N GLY A 171 -12.00 1.61 -3.26
CA GLY A 171 -12.62 2.43 -4.32
C GLY A 171 -13.84 3.19 -3.82
N ILE A 172 -14.74 2.53 -3.07
CA ILE A 172 -15.91 3.19 -2.43
C ILE A 172 -15.43 4.20 -1.37
N ALA A 173 -14.48 3.82 -0.52
CA ALA A 173 -13.93 4.72 0.49
C ALA A 173 -13.35 6.00 -0.16
N ALA A 174 -12.56 5.87 -1.24
CA ALA A 174 -12.06 7.01 -1.99
C ALA A 174 -13.18 7.89 -2.55
N ALA A 175 -14.24 7.29 -3.09
CA ALA A 175 -15.41 8.03 -3.56
C ALA A 175 -16.14 8.78 -2.42
N MET A 176 -16.19 8.18 -1.20
CA MET A 176 -16.71 8.89 -0.01
C MET A 176 -15.85 10.11 0.33
N LEU A 177 -14.52 9.95 0.37
CA LEU A 177 -13.59 11.05 0.64
C LEU A 177 -13.71 12.16 -0.41
N GLN A 178 -13.81 11.81 -1.70
CA GLN A 178 -14.06 12.76 -2.79
C GLN A 178 -15.34 13.53 -2.61
N LYS A 179 -16.43 12.85 -2.27
CA LYS A 179 -17.76 13.45 -2.13
C LYS A 179 -17.79 14.50 -1.03
N VAL A 180 -17.15 14.24 0.12
CA VAL A 180 -17.16 15.17 1.27
C VAL A 180 -16.14 16.30 1.14
N SER A 181 -15.06 16.10 0.40
CA SER A 181 -13.99 17.09 0.23
C SER A 181 -14.17 17.97 -1.01
N GLY A 182 -14.88 17.48 -2.03
CA GLY A 182 -14.97 18.11 -3.35
C GLY A 182 -13.69 17.99 -4.19
N LYS A 183 -12.71 17.17 -3.78
CA LYS A 183 -11.43 16.90 -4.47
C LYS A 183 -11.39 15.46 -4.96
N SER A 184 -10.66 15.17 -6.05
CA SER A 184 -10.38 13.79 -6.43
C SER A 184 -9.49 13.10 -5.38
N TRP A 185 -9.49 11.76 -5.36
CA TRP A 185 -8.60 11.01 -4.47
C TRP A 185 -7.12 11.32 -4.75
N GLU A 186 -6.75 11.49 -5.99
CA GLU A 186 -5.41 11.87 -6.42
C GLU A 186 -5.02 13.24 -5.84
N GLN A 187 -5.90 14.25 -5.98
CA GLN A 187 -5.67 15.57 -5.39
C GLN A 187 -5.57 15.52 -3.85
N LEU A 188 -6.39 14.68 -3.19
CA LEU A 188 -6.30 14.49 -1.76
C LEU A 188 -4.95 13.88 -1.34
N VAL A 189 -4.45 12.89 -2.09
CA VAL A 189 -3.13 12.29 -1.82
C VAL A 189 -2.02 13.30 -2.05
N GLU A 190 -2.10 14.11 -3.11
CA GLU A 190 -1.12 15.16 -3.39
C GLU A 190 -1.10 16.21 -2.27
N ASP A 191 -2.25 16.81 -1.95
CA ASP A 191 -2.35 17.92 -1.00
C ASP A 191 -2.11 17.47 0.46
N GLU A 192 -2.75 16.38 0.87
CA GLU A 192 -2.79 15.97 2.28
C GLU A 192 -1.61 15.06 2.68
N LEU A 193 -0.99 14.40 1.71
CA LEU A 193 0.09 13.46 1.98
C LEU A 193 1.41 13.90 1.34
N PHE A 194 1.46 14.06 0.02
CA PHE A 194 2.72 14.30 -0.68
C PHE A 194 3.30 15.67 -0.32
N GLU A 195 2.52 16.74 -0.41
CA GLU A 195 2.99 18.08 -0.02
C GLU A 195 3.34 18.16 1.46
N THR A 196 2.49 17.57 2.31
CA THR A 196 2.67 17.64 3.77
C THR A 196 3.93 16.91 4.26
N LEU A 197 4.29 15.78 3.63
CA LEU A 197 5.49 15.01 3.96
C LEU A 197 6.71 15.33 3.09
N GLY A 198 6.57 16.21 2.10
CA GLY A 198 7.60 16.44 1.10
C GLY A 198 7.97 15.16 0.34
N ILE A 199 6.96 14.42 -0.07
CA ILE A 199 7.06 13.19 -0.87
C ILE A 199 6.92 13.54 -2.36
N ALA A 200 7.79 12.98 -3.21
CA ALA A 200 7.71 13.09 -4.66
C ALA A 200 7.08 11.83 -5.28
N GLY A 201 5.86 11.48 -4.84
CA GLY A 201 5.12 10.32 -5.33
C GLY A 201 4.49 10.52 -6.72
N THR A 202 4.07 9.44 -7.35
CA THR A 202 3.29 9.44 -8.60
C THR A 202 2.22 8.36 -8.57
N PHE A 203 1.26 8.43 -9.49
CA PHE A 203 0.23 7.42 -9.67
C PHE A 203 0.56 6.58 -10.92
N GLY A 204 0.24 5.28 -10.87
CA GLY A 204 0.53 4.34 -11.95
C GLY A 204 1.99 3.90 -12.00
N TRP A 205 2.36 3.30 -13.13
CA TRP A 205 3.71 2.79 -13.34
C TRP A 205 4.74 3.92 -13.38
N PRO A 206 5.87 3.84 -12.64
CA PRO A 206 6.87 4.90 -12.62
C PRO A 206 7.38 5.27 -14.02
N GLY A 207 7.69 4.26 -14.84
CA GLY A 207 8.22 4.43 -16.21
C GLY A 207 7.19 4.97 -17.20
N TYR A 208 5.91 5.10 -16.86
CA TYR A 208 4.90 5.71 -17.73
C TYR A 208 5.05 7.24 -17.77
N ALA A 209 5.29 7.84 -16.61
CA ALA A 209 5.43 9.29 -16.49
C ALA A 209 6.83 9.77 -16.84
N ASP A 210 7.86 8.97 -16.58
CA ASP A 210 9.27 9.29 -16.84
C ASP A 210 10.02 8.02 -17.27
N GLU A 211 10.49 7.97 -18.50
CA GLU A 211 11.21 6.84 -19.10
C GLU A 211 12.48 6.44 -18.32
N ASN A 212 13.05 7.38 -17.56
CA ASN A 212 14.22 7.14 -16.73
C ASN A 212 13.89 6.47 -15.38
N GLN A 213 12.63 6.19 -15.11
CA GLN A 213 12.22 5.47 -13.92
C GLN A 213 12.23 3.95 -14.13
N PRO A 214 12.28 3.16 -13.03
CA PRO A 214 12.25 1.70 -13.12
C PRO A 214 11.04 1.16 -13.87
N TRP A 215 11.28 0.16 -14.69
CA TRP A 215 10.24 -0.67 -15.28
C TRP A 215 9.90 -1.82 -14.33
N GLY A 216 8.63 -2.21 -14.30
CA GLY A 216 8.23 -3.45 -13.67
C GLY A 216 8.64 -4.66 -14.51
N HIS A 217 8.75 -5.81 -13.87
CA HIS A 217 9.08 -7.06 -14.56
C HIS A 217 8.13 -8.16 -14.11
N TYR A 218 7.64 -8.94 -15.06
CA TYR A 218 6.80 -10.11 -14.82
C TYR A 218 7.58 -11.40 -15.08
N TYR A 219 7.15 -12.47 -14.43
CA TYR A 219 7.68 -13.81 -14.64
C TYR A 219 6.80 -14.56 -15.64
N GLU A 220 7.40 -15.10 -16.68
CA GLU A 220 6.72 -15.96 -17.66
C GLU A 220 6.98 -17.43 -17.32
N THR A 221 5.91 -18.14 -16.99
CA THR A 221 5.98 -19.52 -16.49
C THR A 221 6.53 -20.51 -17.53
N ASP A 222 6.18 -20.33 -18.81
CA ASP A 222 6.56 -21.26 -19.87
C ASP A 222 8.07 -21.22 -20.18
N SER A 223 8.68 -20.04 -20.09
CA SER A 223 10.12 -19.86 -20.33
C SER A 223 10.95 -19.87 -19.03
N GLU A 224 10.29 -19.84 -17.87
CA GLU A 224 10.91 -19.69 -16.54
C GLU A 224 11.81 -18.45 -16.46
N ARG A 225 11.42 -17.33 -17.09
CA ARG A 225 12.22 -16.11 -17.19
C ARG A 225 11.45 -14.87 -16.78
N VAL A 226 12.22 -13.85 -16.37
CA VAL A 226 11.71 -12.53 -16.04
C VAL A 226 11.88 -11.59 -17.23
N PHE A 227 10.83 -10.86 -17.58
CA PHE A 227 10.79 -9.91 -18.69
C PHE A 227 10.36 -8.52 -18.20
N PRO A 228 10.94 -7.45 -18.77
CA PRO A 228 10.45 -6.10 -18.52
C PRO A 228 9.06 -5.90 -19.11
N HIS A 229 8.16 -5.31 -18.33
CA HIS A 229 6.84 -4.88 -18.75
C HIS A 229 6.92 -3.43 -19.26
N ASP A 230 6.49 -3.16 -20.49
CA ASP A 230 6.43 -1.80 -20.99
C ASP A 230 5.34 -1.04 -20.20
N PRO A 231 5.67 0.05 -19.50
CA PRO A 231 4.68 0.79 -18.72
C PRO A 231 3.57 1.44 -19.57
N ARG A 232 3.74 1.49 -20.90
CA ARG A 232 2.76 2.02 -21.86
C ARG A 232 1.83 0.96 -22.44
N ASP A 233 2.03 -0.32 -22.12
CA ASP A 233 1.15 -1.40 -22.52
C ASP A 233 -0.26 -1.23 -21.96
N GLU A 234 -1.22 -1.98 -22.52
CA GLU A 234 -2.64 -1.92 -22.14
C GLU A 234 -2.90 -2.32 -20.68
N TYR A 235 -1.99 -3.08 -20.05
CA TYR A 235 -2.12 -3.42 -18.65
C TYR A 235 -1.92 -2.20 -17.76
N GLN A 236 -3.01 -1.55 -17.43
CA GLN A 236 -3.07 -0.44 -16.48
C GLN A 236 -3.99 -0.79 -15.31
N LEU A 237 -3.67 -0.26 -14.14
CA LEU A 237 -4.54 -0.43 -12.98
C LEU A 237 -5.85 0.33 -13.16
N SER A 238 -6.95 -0.30 -12.79
CA SER A 238 -8.27 0.31 -12.91
C SER A 238 -8.39 1.57 -12.05
N LYS A 239 -8.77 2.68 -12.65
CA LYS A 239 -8.93 3.99 -11.98
C LYS A 239 -9.99 3.97 -10.87
N ILE A 240 -10.97 3.05 -10.93
CA ILE A 240 -12.01 2.91 -9.90
C ILE A 240 -11.49 2.30 -8.60
N CYS A 241 -10.39 1.50 -8.66
CA CYS A 241 -9.77 0.84 -7.51
C CYS A 241 -8.35 1.36 -7.21
N ASN A 242 -7.88 2.42 -7.89
CA ASN A 242 -6.51 2.91 -7.74
C ASN A 242 -6.16 3.33 -6.29
N ALA A 243 -7.13 3.79 -5.50
CA ALA A 243 -6.95 4.07 -4.08
C ALA A 243 -6.55 2.84 -3.24
N ALA A 244 -6.70 1.65 -3.81
CA ALA A 244 -6.27 0.40 -3.20
C ALA A 244 -4.84 0.00 -3.58
N GLY A 245 -4.22 0.63 -4.61
CA GLY A 245 -2.97 0.05 -5.09
C GLY A 245 -2.20 0.78 -6.18
N ASP A 246 -2.34 2.09 -6.39
CA ASP A 246 -1.81 2.77 -7.59
C ASP A 246 -0.77 3.88 -7.30
N ILE A 247 -0.13 3.87 -6.13
CA ILE A 247 0.92 4.84 -5.80
C ILE A 247 2.30 4.24 -6.10
N SER A 248 3.20 5.09 -6.60
CA SER A 248 4.63 4.80 -6.75
C SER A 248 5.46 5.80 -5.95
N LEU A 249 6.38 5.28 -5.14
CA LEU A 249 7.27 6.06 -4.25
C LEU A 249 8.72 5.60 -4.38
N SER A 250 9.64 6.51 -4.08
CA SER A 250 11.02 6.11 -3.79
C SER A 250 11.13 5.47 -2.40
N ILE A 251 12.18 4.71 -2.18
CA ILE A 251 12.45 4.13 -0.85
C ILE A 251 12.69 5.23 0.21
N ARG A 252 13.27 6.37 -0.18
CA ARG A 252 13.46 7.56 0.68
C ARG A 252 12.12 8.16 1.10
N ASP A 253 11.20 8.30 0.16
CA ASP A 253 9.88 8.87 0.44
C ASP A 253 9.01 7.93 1.25
N TYR A 254 9.12 6.63 0.97
CA TYR A 254 8.43 5.63 1.77
C TYR A 254 8.94 5.57 3.21
N ALA A 255 10.25 5.79 3.41
CA ALA A 255 10.85 5.90 4.75
C ALA A 255 10.20 7.03 5.57
N LYS A 256 9.93 8.20 4.98
CA LYS A 256 9.22 9.31 5.65
C LYS A 256 7.85 8.86 6.15
N PHE A 257 7.09 8.16 5.31
CA PHE A 257 5.77 7.66 5.68
C PHE A 257 5.84 6.61 6.80
N LEU A 258 6.78 5.67 6.73
CA LEU A 258 6.96 4.67 7.79
C LEU A 258 7.38 5.32 9.11
N GLN A 259 8.26 6.31 9.06
CA GLN A 259 8.78 7.00 10.23
C GLN A 259 7.68 7.76 11.00
N ILE A 260 6.82 8.51 10.31
CA ILE A 260 5.73 9.23 10.99
C ILE A 260 4.71 8.28 11.61
N ASN A 261 4.44 7.12 10.98
CA ASN A 261 3.59 6.09 11.58
C ASN A 261 4.22 5.56 12.87
N LEU A 262 5.52 5.28 12.87
CA LEU A 262 6.23 4.82 14.06
C LEU A 262 6.23 5.86 15.18
N ILE A 263 6.48 7.14 14.88
CA ILE A 263 6.41 8.25 15.83
C ILE A 263 5.01 8.35 16.45
N GLY A 264 3.96 8.28 15.63
CA GLY A 264 2.58 8.35 16.10
C GLY A 264 2.19 7.16 16.98
N LEU A 265 2.63 5.95 16.64
CA LEU A 265 2.42 4.75 17.44
C LEU A 265 3.11 4.80 18.81
N HIS A 266 4.18 5.61 18.93
CA HIS A 266 4.86 5.91 20.21
C HIS A 266 4.19 7.05 21.00
N GLY A 267 2.99 7.45 20.61
CA GLY A 267 2.18 8.41 21.35
C GLY A 267 2.54 9.88 21.12
N LYS A 268 3.22 10.21 20.02
CA LYS A 268 3.54 11.59 19.65
C LYS A 268 2.65 12.03 18.50
N ASP A 269 1.99 13.16 18.67
CA ASP A 269 1.29 13.85 17.59
C ASP A 269 2.31 14.34 16.55
N THR A 270 1.95 14.17 15.28
CA THR A 270 2.72 14.69 14.16
C THR A 270 1.76 15.42 13.20
N ILE A 271 1.56 14.90 11.99
CA ILE A 271 0.53 15.38 11.07
C ILE A 271 -0.85 14.95 11.53
N LEU A 272 -0.97 13.71 11.98
CA LEU A 272 -2.14 13.18 12.67
C LEU A 272 -1.88 13.13 14.18
N THR A 273 -2.93 13.06 14.97
CA THR A 273 -2.81 12.78 16.40
C THR A 273 -2.32 11.34 16.62
N ALA A 274 -1.64 11.08 17.73
CA ALA A 274 -1.23 9.74 18.12
C ALA A 274 -2.41 8.77 18.21
N ALA A 275 -3.58 9.25 18.65
CA ALA A 275 -4.79 8.46 18.71
C ALA A 275 -5.26 7.99 17.34
N THR A 276 -5.14 8.84 16.31
CA THR A 276 -5.46 8.46 14.93
C THR A 276 -4.47 7.43 14.39
N TYR A 277 -3.17 7.59 14.61
CA TYR A 277 -2.19 6.56 14.22
C TYR A 277 -2.50 5.21 14.87
N GLN A 278 -2.83 5.19 16.18
CA GLN A 278 -3.22 3.98 16.88
C GLN A 278 -4.50 3.34 16.31
N PHE A 279 -5.45 4.16 15.84
CA PHE A 279 -6.67 3.68 15.19
C PHE A 279 -6.41 3.08 13.80
N LEU A 280 -5.50 3.68 13.01
CA LEU A 280 -5.14 3.17 11.69
C LEU A 280 -4.49 1.80 11.74
N HIS A 281 -3.76 1.51 12.81
CA HIS A 281 -3.06 0.24 12.98
C HIS A 281 -3.89 -0.78 13.79
N PRO A 282 -3.70 -2.10 13.56
CA PRO A 282 -4.42 -3.11 14.34
C PRO A 282 -4.08 -3.03 15.83
N CYS A 283 -5.10 -3.13 16.66
CA CYS A 283 -4.90 -3.28 18.11
C CYS A 283 -4.28 -4.66 18.40
N ILE A 284 -3.18 -4.69 19.15
CA ILE A 284 -2.42 -5.90 19.43
C ILE A 284 -3.26 -6.93 20.22
N ASP A 285 -4.12 -6.45 21.12
CA ASP A 285 -4.92 -7.29 22.01
C ASP A 285 -6.29 -7.66 21.40
N SER A 286 -6.58 -7.20 20.19
CA SER A 286 -7.85 -7.49 19.54
C SER A 286 -7.79 -8.74 18.66
N ALA A 287 -8.94 -9.39 18.46
CA ALA A 287 -9.10 -10.43 17.45
C ALA A 287 -9.04 -9.88 16.01
N MET A 288 -8.92 -8.55 15.84
CA MET A 288 -8.88 -7.90 14.55
C MET A 288 -7.52 -8.09 13.88
N GLN A 289 -7.47 -8.91 12.82
CA GLN A 289 -6.25 -9.17 12.05
C GLN A 289 -5.92 -8.08 11.02
N TYR A 290 -6.84 -7.12 10.77
CA TYR A 290 -6.66 -6.02 9.83
C TYR A 290 -7.42 -4.77 10.30
N ALA A 291 -6.77 -3.62 10.22
CA ALA A 291 -7.35 -2.30 10.50
C ALA A 291 -7.40 -1.44 9.22
N ILE A 292 -6.92 -0.21 9.25
CA ILE A 292 -7.02 0.73 8.13
C ILE A 292 -5.71 0.72 7.33
N GLY A 293 -5.63 -0.17 6.33
CA GLY A 293 -4.43 -0.33 5.49
C GLY A 293 -3.28 -1.13 6.11
N TRP A 294 -3.48 -1.70 7.31
CA TRP A 294 -2.47 -2.48 8.01
C TRP A 294 -3.03 -3.81 8.52
N GLY A 295 -2.32 -4.89 8.26
CA GLY A 295 -2.60 -6.21 8.82
C GLY A 295 -1.75 -6.48 10.06
N LEU A 296 -2.31 -7.14 11.07
CA LEU A 296 -1.56 -7.64 12.22
C LEU A 296 -0.87 -8.95 11.87
N ARG A 297 0.40 -9.06 12.20
CA ARG A 297 1.20 -10.29 12.06
C ARG A 297 2.09 -10.44 13.29
N GLU A 298 2.72 -11.59 13.38
CA GLU A 298 3.76 -11.88 14.36
C GLU A 298 5.07 -12.16 13.64
N HIS A 299 6.17 -11.64 14.18
CA HIS A 299 7.51 -11.88 13.70
C HIS A 299 8.46 -12.01 14.90
N GLU A 300 9.03 -13.19 15.11
CA GLU A 300 9.92 -13.52 16.25
C GLU A 300 9.36 -13.11 17.62
N GLY A 301 8.05 -13.33 17.83
CA GLY A 301 7.35 -13.00 19.08
C GLY A 301 6.88 -11.54 19.19
N TYR A 302 7.28 -10.65 18.27
CA TYR A 302 6.81 -9.26 18.24
C TYR A 302 5.55 -9.12 17.38
N LYS A 303 4.59 -8.34 17.87
CA LYS A 303 3.43 -7.95 17.06
C LYS A 303 3.82 -6.83 16.11
N VAL A 304 3.53 -7.01 14.82
CA VAL A 304 3.92 -6.09 13.76
C VAL A 304 2.73 -5.70 12.90
N SER A 305 2.60 -4.41 12.62
CA SER A 305 1.74 -3.92 11.56
C SER A 305 2.43 -4.14 10.23
N ARG A 306 1.80 -4.88 9.32
CA ARG A 306 2.39 -5.25 8.03
C ARG A 306 1.43 -5.02 6.90
N HIS A 307 1.97 -4.58 5.76
CA HIS A 307 1.30 -4.69 4.47
C HIS A 307 2.26 -5.17 3.38
N ASN A 308 1.74 -5.99 2.46
CA ASN A 308 2.41 -6.35 1.22
C ASN A 308 1.64 -5.73 0.06
N GLY A 309 2.33 -5.36 -0.99
CA GLY A 309 1.72 -4.84 -2.20
C GLY A 309 2.37 -5.42 -3.44
N SER A 310 1.55 -5.82 -4.39
CA SER A 310 1.96 -6.21 -5.73
C SER A 310 0.91 -5.79 -6.73
N ALA A 311 1.37 -5.46 -7.92
CA ALA A 311 0.54 -5.24 -9.10
C ALA A 311 1.04 -6.10 -10.28
N GLY A 312 1.64 -7.26 -9.95
CA GLY A 312 2.11 -8.24 -10.92
C GLY A 312 3.52 -7.98 -11.45
N THR A 313 4.02 -6.75 -11.41
CA THR A 313 5.33 -6.37 -11.97
C THR A 313 6.27 -5.70 -10.97
N PHE A 314 5.73 -5.26 -9.83
CA PHE A 314 6.46 -4.74 -8.68
C PHE A 314 5.98 -5.43 -7.41
N TYR A 315 6.84 -5.44 -6.39
CA TYR A 315 6.47 -5.90 -5.06
C TYR A 315 7.01 -4.95 -4.00
N CYS A 316 6.19 -4.72 -2.97
CA CYS A 316 6.57 -3.91 -1.81
C CYS A 316 6.10 -4.58 -0.53
N THR A 317 6.91 -4.52 0.52
CA THR A 317 6.49 -4.92 1.87
C THR A 317 6.91 -3.88 2.89
N ALA A 318 6.06 -3.65 3.88
CA ALA A 318 6.34 -2.80 5.03
C ALA A 318 6.03 -3.51 6.34
N LEU A 319 6.88 -3.30 7.33
CA LEU A 319 6.70 -3.76 8.71
C LEU A 319 6.92 -2.58 9.64
N VAL A 320 6.04 -2.42 10.62
CA VAL A 320 6.15 -1.41 11.67
C VAL A 320 6.01 -2.09 13.03
N PHE A 321 7.12 -2.17 13.75
CA PHE A 321 7.23 -2.77 15.08
C PHE A 321 7.16 -1.66 16.13
N ARG A 322 6.00 -1.51 16.77
CA ARG A 322 5.82 -0.45 17.77
C ARG A 322 6.60 -0.70 19.06
N ASP A 323 6.75 -1.99 19.45
CA ASP A 323 7.31 -2.36 20.76
C ASP A 323 8.84 -2.22 20.82
N ILE A 324 9.52 -2.25 19.69
CA ILE A 324 10.99 -2.17 19.58
C ILE A 324 11.48 -0.96 18.79
N ASP A 325 10.60 0.02 18.53
CA ASP A 325 10.91 1.23 17.75
C ASP A 325 11.64 0.94 16.45
N LEU A 326 11.05 0.12 15.60
CA LEU A 326 11.68 -0.33 14.35
C LEU A 326 10.66 -0.36 13.21
N ALA A 327 11.07 0.08 12.03
CA ALA A 327 10.32 -0.16 10.80
C ALA A 327 11.23 -0.56 9.65
N LEU A 328 10.68 -1.37 8.75
CA LEU A 328 11.37 -1.88 7.56
C LEU A 328 10.48 -1.68 6.34
N GLY A 329 11.04 -1.16 5.26
CA GLY A 329 10.47 -1.16 3.92
C GLY A 329 11.39 -1.90 2.94
N VAL A 330 10.81 -2.75 2.08
CA VAL A 330 11.53 -3.39 0.96
C VAL A 330 10.69 -3.27 -0.30
N MET A 331 11.32 -2.89 -1.40
CA MET A 331 10.69 -2.72 -2.71
C MET A 331 11.48 -3.47 -3.78
N MET A 332 10.77 -4.05 -4.76
CA MET A 332 11.38 -4.72 -5.91
C MET A 332 10.64 -4.34 -7.19
N ASN A 333 11.36 -4.26 -8.29
CA ASN A 333 10.78 -4.02 -9.62
C ASN A 333 10.59 -5.31 -10.43
N GLY A 334 10.40 -6.44 -9.78
CA GLY A 334 10.10 -7.72 -10.40
C GLY A 334 9.39 -8.67 -9.45
N VAL A 335 8.47 -9.46 -9.99
CA VAL A 335 7.75 -10.50 -9.25
C VAL A 335 8.12 -11.85 -9.86
N THR A 336 8.80 -12.70 -9.07
CA THR A 336 9.13 -14.08 -9.43
C THR A 336 8.36 -15.03 -8.50
N PRO A 337 8.20 -16.31 -8.84
CA PRO A 337 7.57 -17.29 -7.94
C PRO A 337 8.27 -17.37 -6.56
N GLU A 338 9.57 -17.11 -6.52
CA GLU A 338 10.38 -17.13 -5.30
C GLU A 338 10.48 -15.75 -4.61
N ALA A 339 9.88 -14.69 -5.21
CA ALA A 339 10.01 -13.32 -4.68
C ALA A 339 9.49 -13.18 -3.25
N GLU A 340 8.38 -13.81 -2.91
CA GLU A 340 7.84 -13.77 -1.54
C GLU A 340 8.76 -14.48 -0.54
N LYS A 341 9.35 -15.60 -0.94
CA LYS A 341 10.33 -16.32 -0.13
C LYS A 341 11.61 -15.51 0.02
N ALA A 342 12.11 -14.91 -1.08
CA ALA A 342 13.27 -14.03 -1.05
C ALA A 342 13.08 -12.88 -0.06
N ILE A 343 11.92 -12.22 -0.12
CA ILE A 343 11.57 -11.12 0.81
C ILE A 343 11.48 -11.61 2.24
N ALA A 344 10.89 -12.78 2.49
CA ALA A 344 10.81 -13.32 3.85
C ALA A 344 12.19 -13.53 4.46
N LEU A 345 13.10 -14.19 3.73
CA LEU A 345 14.48 -14.42 4.16
C LEU A 345 15.30 -13.12 4.28
N LEU A 346 15.11 -12.20 3.33
CA LEU A 346 15.77 -10.90 3.36
C LEU A 346 15.36 -10.08 4.59
N ARG A 347 14.05 -10.06 4.92
CA ARG A 347 13.55 -9.39 6.12
C ARG A 347 14.17 -9.95 7.38
N GLU A 348 14.18 -11.27 7.55
CA GLU A 348 14.84 -11.93 8.69
C GLU A 348 16.31 -11.50 8.79
N ARG A 349 17.02 -11.50 7.67
CA ARG A 349 18.43 -11.14 7.64
C ARG A 349 18.68 -9.66 7.97
N ILE A 350 17.85 -8.74 7.48
CA ILE A 350 17.96 -7.30 7.76
C ILE A 350 17.59 -7.00 9.22
N LEU A 351 16.56 -7.66 9.74
CA LEU A 351 16.04 -7.38 11.09
C LEU A 351 16.92 -7.99 12.19
N ALA A 352 17.57 -9.14 11.94
CA ALA A 352 18.31 -9.90 12.95
C ALA A 352 19.26 -9.05 13.84
N PRO A 353 20.03 -8.07 13.33
CA PRO A 353 20.91 -7.25 14.18
C PRO A 353 20.18 -6.29 15.13
N TYR A 354 18.90 -6.08 14.94
CA TYR A 354 18.09 -5.05 15.65
C TYR A 354 17.02 -5.64 16.57
N MET A 355 16.86 -6.97 16.60
CA MET A 355 15.82 -7.69 17.34
C MET A 355 16.35 -8.38 18.63
N GLU A 356 17.59 -8.06 19.04
CA GLU A 356 18.20 -8.55 20.29
C GLU A 356 17.82 -7.69 21.53
#